data_91c412a1eacac08a91d5420d5417cce8
#
_entry.id   91c412a1eacac08a91d5420d5417cce8
#
_cell.length_a   1.000
_cell.length_b   1.000
_cell.length_c   1.000
_cell.angle_alpha   90.00
_cell.angle_beta   90.00
_cell.angle_gamma   90.00
#
_symmetry.space_group_name_H-M   'P 1'
#
loop_
_entity.id
_entity.type
_entity.pdbx_description
1 polymer ?
#
loop_
_entity_poly.entity_id
_entity_poly.type
_entity_poly.pdbx_seq_one_letter_code
_entity_poly.pdbx_strand_id
1 'polypeptide(L)'
;ARPTVLIFDNCERIHDPQVLEVLDYLLHNLPPYLQIAAGSRVPVPLHIADLLGHGSLRRVTAAELRFDRAETIRLLSARLGDRVDADLCASLHEITEGWPLGLQLAAAALERTTDPEQAVRSFATSRDDATRQLFDGMLDSLTPALAEFLMRCALLDALHPSLCEAVTGDEDSALTLQRLLVETPLLTATEEGEWLRLHPLAREYLRARAEDELSESVRNQLHINAWHWLDSHGFPERAAQHALAAGQRREALSLVAGSLSDEFDRGHVGTVVEWLARIPPEEIQDNLPLRRIVMWIEALRYRPGGDLPEANSLADDPNVDDSLRGEGVLALACAFAFADQIDQSRQFTSTLPRLDADSRARRLLADLEMYCDMCTGAT
;
A
#
# COMPACT_ATOMS: atom_id res chain seq x y z
N ALA A 1 -23.72 -10.33 49.99
CA ALA A 1 -23.87 -9.21 49.09
C ALA A 1 -24.29 -9.74 47.72
N ARG A 2 -25.09 -9.02 46.93
CA ARG A 2 -25.46 -9.40 45.57
C ARG A 2 -24.27 -9.05 44.64
N PRO A 3 -23.96 -9.88 43.64
CA PRO A 3 -23.00 -9.51 42.60
C PRO A 3 -23.46 -8.20 41.93
N THR A 4 -22.54 -7.25 41.86
CA THR A 4 -22.81 -5.90 41.30
C THR A 4 -21.75 -5.59 40.27
N VAL A 5 -22.15 -5.00 39.14
CA VAL A 5 -21.22 -4.51 38.11
C VAL A 5 -21.40 -3.00 38.01
N LEU A 6 -20.31 -2.26 38.14
CA LEU A 6 -20.25 -0.84 37.84
C LEU A 6 -19.72 -0.68 36.41
N ILE A 7 -20.42 0.10 35.60
CA ILE A 7 -20.04 0.38 34.22
C ILE A 7 -19.67 1.87 34.14
N PHE A 8 -18.44 2.12 33.76
CA PHE A 8 -17.94 3.46 33.42
C PHE A 8 -17.80 3.56 31.91
N ASP A 9 -18.40 4.55 31.30
CA ASP A 9 -18.28 4.81 29.87
C ASP A 9 -17.57 6.13 29.62
N ASN A 10 -16.90 6.27 28.48
CA ASN A 10 -16.13 7.45 28.08
C ASN A 10 -15.04 7.83 29.12
N CYS A 11 -14.30 6.84 29.63
CA CYS A 11 -13.26 7.06 30.64
C CYS A 11 -12.11 7.97 30.15
N GLU A 12 -11.97 8.17 28.83
CA GLU A 12 -11.06 9.14 28.25
C GLU A 12 -11.32 10.60 28.67
N ARG A 13 -12.50 10.90 29.21
CA ARG A 13 -12.87 12.23 29.71
C ARG A 13 -12.38 12.50 31.14
N ILE A 14 -11.83 11.50 31.80
CA ILE A 14 -11.33 11.62 33.16
C ILE A 14 -9.87 12.12 33.08
N HIS A 15 -9.68 13.41 33.35
CA HIS A 15 -8.36 14.05 33.33
C HIS A 15 -7.88 14.49 34.70
N ASP A 16 -8.76 14.53 35.69
CA ASP A 16 -8.42 14.96 37.06
C ASP A 16 -7.54 13.90 37.74
N PRO A 17 -6.30 14.25 38.14
CA PRO A 17 -5.39 13.31 38.78
C PRO A 17 -5.95 12.69 40.05
N GLN A 18 -6.73 13.43 40.84
CA GLN A 18 -7.30 12.91 42.08
C GLN A 18 -8.37 11.86 41.80
N VAL A 19 -9.18 12.05 40.73
CA VAL A 19 -10.17 11.05 40.29
C VAL A 19 -9.47 9.80 39.78
N LEU A 20 -8.39 9.94 39.01
CA LEU A 20 -7.59 8.80 38.53
C LEU A 20 -6.98 8.02 39.68
N GLU A 21 -6.46 8.70 40.70
CA GLU A 21 -5.89 8.08 41.90
C GLU A 21 -6.95 7.30 42.71
N VAL A 22 -8.17 7.85 42.84
CA VAL A 22 -9.30 7.16 43.47
C VAL A 22 -9.74 5.93 42.68
N LEU A 23 -9.78 6.03 41.34
CA LEU A 23 -10.11 4.89 40.48
C LEU A 23 -9.04 3.79 40.57
N ASP A 24 -7.78 4.17 40.57
CA ASP A 24 -6.67 3.24 40.70
C ASP A 24 -6.72 2.51 42.05
N TYR A 25 -6.94 3.23 43.15
CA TYR A 25 -7.16 2.64 44.47
C TYR A 25 -8.38 1.69 44.49
N LEU A 26 -9.48 2.09 43.88
CA LEU A 26 -10.71 1.28 43.82
C LEU A 26 -10.46 -0.03 43.06
N LEU A 27 -9.79 0.02 41.90
CA LEU A 27 -9.47 -1.17 41.09
C LEU A 27 -8.62 -2.19 41.83
N HIS A 28 -7.67 -1.74 42.67
CA HIS A 28 -6.81 -2.62 43.44
C HIS A 28 -7.48 -3.15 44.73
N ASN A 29 -8.57 -2.56 45.17
CA ASN A 29 -9.25 -2.91 46.44
C ASN A 29 -10.72 -3.32 46.21
N LEU A 30 -11.05 -3.89 45.06
CA LEU A 30 -12.42 -4.33 44.76
C LEU A 30 -12.85 -5.49 45.68
N PRO A 31 -14.02 -5.39 46.34
CA PRO A 31 -14.58 -6.53 47.06
C PRO A 31 -15.03 -7.63 46.06
N PRO A 32 -15.05 -8.92 46.49
CA PRO A 32 -15.32 -10.05 45.57
C PRO A 32 -16.68 -10.03 44.87
N TYR A 33 -17.63 -9.26 45.38
CA TYR A 33 -18.97 -9.14 44.79
C TYR A 33 -19.12 -7.95 43.84
N LEU A 34 -18.07 -7.12 43.69
CA LEU A 34 -18.07 -5.95 42.80
C LEU A 34 -17.16 -6.16 41.64
N GLN A 35 -17.67 -5.92 40.45
CA GLN A 35 -16.91 -5.89 39.20
C GLN A 35 -17.01 -4.52 38.56
N ILE A 36 -15.96 -4.12 37.85
CA ILE A 36 -15.95 -2.89 37.07
C ILE A 36 -15.74 -3.22 35.60
N ALA A 37 -16.58 -2.65 34.74
CA ALA A 37 -16.40 -2.62 33.31
C ALA A 37 -16.16 -1.16 32.91
N ALA A 38 -15.02 -0.87 32.26
CA ALA A 38 -14.66 0.47 31.82
C ALA A 38 -14.54 0.50 30.29
N GLY A 39 -15.32 1.39 29.64
CA GLY A 39 -15.22 1.72 28.24
C GLY A 39 -14.39 3.00 28.06
N SER A 40 -13.39 2.95 27.18
CA SER A 40 -12.57 4.10 26.85
C SER A 40 -12.05 3.99 25.43
N ARG A 41 -12.00 5.10 24.71
CA ARG A 41 -11.41 5.16 23.36
C ARG A 41 -9.90 5.12 23.40
N VAL A 42 -9.31 5.46 24.54
CA VAL A 42 -7.87 5.56 24.76
C VAL A 42 -7.47 4.76 26.00
N PRO A 43 -6.22 4.32 26.10
CA PRO A 43 -5.70 3.79 27.35
C PRO A 43 -5.85 4.84 28.47
N VAL A 44 -6.60 4.51 29.51
CA VAL A 44 -6.70 5.38 30.69
C VAL A 44 -5.37 5.26 31.45
N PRO A 45 -4.78 6.36 31.96
CA PRO A 45 -3.50 6.33 32.67
C PRO A 45 -3.67 5.80 34.11
N LEU A 46 -3.99 4.50 34.23
CA LEU A 46 -4.15 3.76 35.48
C LEU A 46 -3.06 2.71 35.61
N HIS A 47 -2.64 2.41 36.85
CA HIS A 47 -1.63 1.41 37.13
C HIS A 47 -2.20 -0.01 37.09
N ILE A 48 -2.60 -0.48 35.91
CA ILE A 48 -3.30 -1.76 35.71
C ILE A 48 -2.38 -2.94 35.35
N ALA A 49 -1.06 -2.73 35.22
CA ALA A 49 -0.12 -3.77 34.79
C ALA A 49 -0.14 -5.00 35.73
N ASP A 50 -0.18 -4.76 37.04
CA ASP A 50 -0.22 -5.81 38.04
C ASP A 50 -1.54 -6.60 37.99
N LEU A 51 -2.66 -5.93 37.75
CA LEU A 51 -3.99 -6.55 37.63
C LEU A 51 -4.07 -7.43 36.38
N LEU A 52 -3.45 -7.04 35.28
CA LEU A 52 -3.29 -7.85 34.08
C LEU A 52 -2.42 -9.09 34.35
N GLY A 53 -1.30 -8.92 35.02
CA GLY A 53 -0.37 -10.00 35.35
C GLY A 53 -0.97 -11.08 36.26
N HIS A 54 -1.86 -10.71 37.17
CA HIS A 54 -2.56 -11.63 38.08
C HIS A 54 -3.88 -12.18 37.51
N GLY A 55 -4.26 -11.81 36.29
CA GLY A 55 -5.53 -12.27 35.68
C GLY A 55 -6.79 -11.67 36.32
N SER A 56 -6.63 -10.63 37.16
CA SER A 56 -7.74 -9.93 37.81
C SER A 56 -8.42 -8.92 36.87
N LEU A 57 -7.77 -8.58 35.75
CA LEU A 57 -8.27 -7.66 34.74
C LEU A 57 -8.20 -8.32 33.36
N ARG A 58 -9.27 -8.20 32.59
CA ARG A 58 -9.31 -8.57 31.17
C ARG A 58 -9.44 -7.30 30.34
N ARG A 59 -8.52 -7.11 29.41
CA ARG A 59 -8.61 -6.04 28.42
C ARG A 59 -9.28 -6.59 27.17
N VAL A 60 -10.29 -5.88 26.67
CA VAL A 60 -10.93 -6.15 25.38
C VAL A 60 -10.52 -5.05 24.43
N THR A 61 -9.89 -5.42 23.32
CA THR A 61 -9.36 -4.49 22.34
C THR A 61 -10.37 -4.23 21.21
N ALA A 62 -10.12 -3.17 20.43
CA ALA A 62 -10.93 -2.89 19.23
C ALA A 62 -10.93 -4.08 18.24
N ALA A 63 -9.84 -4.82 18.15
CA ALA A 63 -9.76 -6.00 17.30
C ALA A 63 -10.69 -7.13 17.77
N GLU A 64 -10.81 -7.34 19.09
CA GLU A 64 -11.72 -8.33 19.67
C GLU A 64 -13.19 -7.91 19.59
N LEU A 65 -13.48 -6.61 19.43
CA LEU A 65 -14.82 -6.07 19.27
C LEU A 65 -15.32 -6.06 17.81
N ARG A 66 -14.45 -6.32 16.85
CA ARG A 66 -14.84 -6.48 15.44
C ARG A 66 -15.62 -7.77 15.27
N PHE A 67 -16.66 -7.75 14.47
CA PHE A 67 -17.35 -8.96 14.05
C PHE A 67 -16.48 -9.78 13.12
N ASP A 68 -16.40 -11.07 13.36
CA ASP A 68 -15.85 -12.00 12.37
C ASP A 68 -16.83 -12.19 11.19
N ARG A 69 -16.40 -12.90 10.16
CA ARG A 69 -17.23 -13.14 8.96
C ARG A 69 -18.53 -13.88 9.30
N ALA A 70 -18.50 -14.84 10.23
CA ALA A 70 -19.66 -15.59 10.63
C ALA A 70 -20.64 -14.74 11.45
N GLU A 71 -20.12 -13.87 12.29
CA GLU A 71 -20.90 -12.90 13.06
C GLU A 71 -21.54 -11.84 12.15
N THR A 72 -20.80 -11.36 11.16
CA THR A 72 -21.31 -10.44 10.12
C THR A 72 -22.49 -11.07 9.38
N ILE A 73 -22.35 -12.32 8.92
CA ILE A 73 -23.45 -13.03 8.25
C ILE A 73 -24.65 -13.16 9.18
N ARG A 74 -24.45 -13.58 10.43
CA ARG A 74 -25.56 -13.70 11.41
C ARG A 74 -26.27 -12.37 11.64
N LEU A 75 -25.51 -11.28 11.81
CA LEU A 75 -26.08 -9.94 12.01
C LEU A 75 -26.90 -9.50 10.81
N LEU A 76 -26.34 -9.58 9.60
CA LEU A 76 -27.00 -9.11 8.39
C LEU A 76 -28.20 -9.97 8.01
N SER A 77 -28.09 -11.31 8.10
CA SER A 77 -29.20 -12.22 7.84
C SER A 77 -30.34 -12.06 8.86
N ALA A 78 -30.04 -11.85 10.14
CA ALA A 78 -31.04 -11.59 11.16
C ALA A 78 -31.84 -10.30 10.91
N ARG A 79 -31.20 -9.29 10.30
CA ARG A 79 -31.80 -7.98 10.07
C ARG A 79 -32.47 -7.86 8.69
N LEU A 80 -31.88 -8.45 7.66
CA LEU A 80 -32.27 -8.26 6.26
C LEU A 80 -32.93 -9.52 5.65
N GLY A 81 -32.86 -10.67 6.34
CA GLY A 81 -33.43 -11.94 5.86
C GLY A 81 -32.82 -12.38 4.53
N ASP A 82 -33.67 -12.86 3.62
CA ASP A 82 -33.28 -13.38 2.30
C ASP A 82 -32.84 -12.28 1.29
N ARG A 83 -32.79 -11.03 1.72
CA ARG A 83 -32.31 -9.91 0.88
C ARG A 83 -30.80 -9.86 0.70
N VAL A 84 -30.07 -10.61 1.50
CA VAL A 84 -28.61 -10.71 1.47
C VAL A 84 -28.19 -12.16 1.36
N ASP A 85 -27.31 -12.42 0.40
CA ASP A 85 -26.64 -13.71 0.25
C ASP A 85 -25.26 -13.71 0.95
N ALA A 86 -24.57 -14.84 0.88
CA ALA A 86 -23.26 -15.00 1.52
C ALA A 86 -22.17 -14.12 0.88
N ASP A 87 -22.26 -13.89 -0.44
CA ASP A 87 -21.26 -13.11 -1.18
C ASP A 87 -21.40 -11.63 -0.86
N LEU A 88 -22.64 -11.12 -0.77
CA LEU A 88 -22.91 -9.76 -0.36
C LEU A 88 -22.47 -9.50 1.09
N CYS A 89 -22.74 -10.47 2.00
CA CYS A 89 -22.25 -10.40 3.37
C CYS A 89 -20.73 -10.40 3.47
N ALA A 90 -20.06 -11.19 2.61
CA ALA A 90 -18.59 -11.21 2.55
C ALA A 90 -18.03 -9.87 2.07
N SER A 91 -18.59 -9.30 1.00
CA SER A 91 -18.19 -7.99 0.49
C SER A 91 -18.39 -6.89 1.53
N LEU A 92 -19.51 -6.90 2.26
CA LEU A 92 -19.73 -5.93 3.34
C LEU A 92 -18.78 -6.12 4.52
N HIS A 93 -18.43 -7.37 4.85
CA HIS A 93 -17.42 -7.63 5.86
C HIS A 93 -16.06 -7.07 5.47
N GLU A 94 -15.64 -7.25 4.22
CA GLU A 94 -14.37 -6.71 3.70
C GLU A 94 -14.35 -5.18 3.72
N ILE A 95 -15.43 -4.53 3.26
CA ILE A 95 -15.54 -3.06 3.23
C ILE A 95 -15.52 -2.48 4.66
N THR A 96 -16.21 -3.11 5.60
CA THR A 96 -16.34 -2.63 6.98
C THR A 96 -15.25 -3.17 7.91
N GLU A 97 -14.48 -4.17 7.46
CA GLU A 97 -13.52 -4.91 8.29
C GLU A 97 -14.16 -5.44 9.59
N GLY A 98 -15.45 -5.77 9.55
CA GLY A 98 -16.20 -6.20 10.71
C GLY A 98 -16.51 -5.09 11.73
N TRP A 99 -16.32 -3.82 11.38
CA TRP A 99 -16.64 -2.70 12.26
C TRP A 99 -18.15 -2.63 12.53
N PRO A 100 -18.58 -2.77 13.81
CA PRO A 100 -20.02 -2.90 14.15
C PRO A 100 -20.89 -1.77 13.63
N LEU A 101 -20.42 -0.52 13.75
CA LEU A 101 -21.16 0.65 13.28
C LEU A 101 -21.22 0.69 11.75
N GLY A 102 -20.11 0.36 11.06
CA GLY A 102 -20.09 0.23 9.60
C GLY A 102 -21.10 -0.79 9.10
N LEU A 103 -21.19 -1.96 9.74
CA LEU A 103 -22.18 -2.99 9.41
C LEU A 103 -23.63 -2.54 9.66
N GLN A 104 -23.87 -1.78 10.74
CA GLN A 104 -25.21 -1.22 11.02
C GLN A 104 -25.62 -0.20 9.96
N LEU A 105 -24.70 0.67 9.52
CA LEU A 105 -24.96 1.65 8.45
C LEU A 105 -25.20 0.95 7.11
N ALA A 106 -24.39 -0.06 6.78
CA ALA A 106 -24.58 -0.86 5.58
C ALA A 106 -25.95 -1.56 5.59
N ALA A 107 -26.35 -2.15 6.70
CA ALA A 107 -27.67 -2.76 6.85
C ALA A 107 -28.80 -1.73 6.67
N ALA A 108 -28.65 -0.54 7.27
CA ALA A 108 -29.65 0.54 7.12
C ALA A 108 -29.72 1.07 5.66
N ALA A 109 -28.62 1.11 4.94
CA ALA A 109 -28.60 1.47 3.52
C ALA A 109 -29.33 0.41 2.68
N LEU A 110 -29.08 -0.88 2.95
CA LEU A 110 -29.74 -2.01 2.28
C LEU A 110 -31.25 -2.09 2.56
N GLU A 111 -31.71 -1.70 3.74
CA GLU A 111 -33.13 -1.66 4.05
C GLU A 111 -33.92 -0.68 3.18
N ARG A 112 -33.27 0.40 2.73
CA ARG A 112 -33.88 1.50 1.95
C ARG A 112 -33.85 1.31 0.44
N THR A 113 -33.15 0.30 -0.07
CA THR A 113 -32.98 0.08 -1.50
C THR A 113 -33.64 -1.21 -1.96
N THR A 114 -34.02 -1.24 -3.25
CA THR A 114 -34.46 -2.44 -3.96
C THR A 114 -33.31 -3.12 -4.71
N ASP A 115 -32.15 -2.46 -4.84
CA ASP A 115 -30.96 -2.97 -5.50
C ASP A 115 -29.80 -3.08 -4.47
N PRO A 116 -29.60 -4.28 -3.87
CA PRO A 116 -28.59 -4.50 -2.87
C PRO A 116 -27.15 -4.27 -3.40
N GLU A 117 -26.86 -4.65 -4.64
CA GLU A 117 -25.53 -4.48 -5.21
C GLU A 117 -25.17 -3.00 -5.41
N GLN A 118 -26.14 -2.21 -5.88
CA GLN A 118 -25.95 -0.76 -6.01
C GLN A 118 -25.74 -0.11 -4.63
N ALA A 119 -26.47 -0.55 -3.61
CA ALA A 119 -26.29 -0.05 -2.24
C ALA A 119 -24.89 -0.35 -1.71
N VAL A 120 -24.38 -1.56 -1.91
CA VAL A 120 -23.01 -1.93 -1.49
C VAL A 120 -21.97 -1.08 -2.23
N ARG A 121 -22.10 -0.87 -3.54
CA ARG A 121 -21.21 0.02 -4.30
C ARG A 121 -21.24 1.46 -3.78
N SER A 122 -22.42 2.00 -3.50
CA SER A 122 -22.56 3.36 -2.94
C SER A 122 -21.97 3.46 -1.54
N PHE A 123 -22.18 2.45 -0.72
CA PHE A 123 -21.62 2.37 0.63
C PHE A 123 -20.08 2.27 0.59
N ALA A 124 -19.51 1.41 -0.27
CA ALA A 124 -18.07 1.24 -0.44
C ALA A 124 -17.36 2.54 -0.86
N THR A 125 -18.04 3.39 -1.65
CA THR A 125 -17.52 4.70 -2.09
C THR A 125 -17.90 5.85 -1.13
N SER A 126 -18.43 5.56 0.05
CA SER A 126 -18.92 6.54 1.04
C SER A 126 -19.85 7.61 0.48
N ARG A 127 -20.59 7.29 -0.60
CA ARG A 127 -21.56 8.18 -1.24
C ARG A 127 -22.96 8.12 -0.62
N ASP A 128 -23.15 7.22 0.35
CA ASP A 128 -24.39 7.12 1.13
C ASP A 128 -24.47 8.26 2.17
N ASP A 129 -25.63 8.90 2.27
CA ASP A 129 -25.83 10.07 3.15
C ASP A 129 -25.62 9.74 4.63
N ALA A 130 -25.98 8.53 5.08
CA ALA A 130 -25.81 8.15 6.48
C ALA A 130 -24.34 7.95 6.84
N THR A 131 -23.56 7.36 5.95
CA THR A 131 -22.11 7.20 6.08
C THR A 131 -21.43 8.56 6.10
N ARG A 132 -21.83 9.45 5.19
CA ARG A 132 -21.31 10.82 5.11
C ARG A 132 -21.60 11.60 6.39
N GLN A 133 -22.83 11.62 6.88
CA GLN A 133 -23.21 12.29 8.14
C GLN A 133 -22.43 11.76 9.35
N LEU A 134 -22.16 10.45 9.40
CA LEU A 134 -21.34 9.87 10.45
C LEU A 134 -19.92 10.43 10.46
N PHE A 135 -19.25 10.41 9.30
CA PHE A 135 -17.89 10.91 9.20
C PHE A 135 -17.81 12.44 9.36
N ASP A 136 -18.79 13.20 8.88
CA ASP A 136 -18.92 14.63 9.17
C ASP A 136 -18.95 14.87 10.68
N GLY A 137 -19.82 14.17 11.40
CA GLY A 137 -19.90 14.29 12.86
C GLY A 137 -18.63 13.86 13.60
N MET A 138 -17.89 12.88 13.08
CA MET A 138 -16.60 12.48 13.64
C MET A 138 -15.53 13.56 13.42
N LEU A 139 -15.45 14.12 12.21
CA LEU A 139 -14.49 15.17 11.88
C LEU A 139 -14.80 16.48 12.61
N ASP A 140 -16.07 16.83 12.75
CA ASP A 140 -16.51 18.02 13.50
C ASP A 140 -16.14 17.95 14.99
N SER A 141 -15.93 16.74 15.52
CA SER A 141 -15.43 16.55 16.88
C SER A 141 -13.92 16.79 17.04
N LEU A 142 -13.18 16.86 15.94
CA LEU A 142 -11.75 17.12 15.92
C LEU A 142 -11.48 18.62 15.80
N THR A 143 -10.25 19.01 16.12
CA THR A 143 -9.80 20.37 15.79
C THR A 143 -9.65 20.50 14.26
N PRO A 144 -9.85 21.69 13.69
CA PRO A 144 -9.70 21.93 12.25
C PRO A 144 -8.34 21.46 11.70
N ALA A 145 -7.28 21.65 12.47
CA ALA A 145 -5.93 21.21 12.09
C ALA A 145 -5.83 19.66 11.97
N LEU A 146 -6.44 18.90 12.89
CA LEU A 146 -6.45 17.45 12.83
C LEU A 146 -7.31 16.93 11.66
N ALA A 147 -8.45 17.56 11.41
CA ALA A 147 -9.31 17.21 10.27
C ALA A 147 -8.60 17.46 8.93
N GLU A 148 -7.92 18.60 8.80
CA GLU A 148 -7.12 18.96 7.61
C GLU A 148 -5.94 17.97 7.43
N PHE A 149 -5.23 17.63 8.49
CA PHE A 149 -4.15 16.64 8.46
C PHE A 149 -4.66 15.29 7.94
N LEU A 150 -5.77 14.77 8.48
CA LEU A 150 -6.39 13.52 8.03
C LEU A 150 -6.77 13.57 6.55
N MET A 151 -7.37 14.67 6.11
CA MET A 151 -7.81 14.87 4.74
C MET A 151 -6.61 14.85 3.77
N ARG A 152 -5.50 15.51 4.12
CA ARG A 152 -4.27 15.50 3.32
C ARG A 152 -3.61 14.11 3.30
N CYS A 153 -3.61 13.41 4.44
CA CYS A 153 -3.05 12.07 4.55
C CYS A 153 -3.92 10.98 3.92
N ALA A 154 -5.21 11.23 3.64
CA ALA A 154 -6.11 10.25 3.01
C ALA A 154 -5.69 9.84 1.60
N LEU A 155 -4.85 10.63 0.93
CA LEU A 155 -4.26 10.29 -0.36
C LEU A 155 -3.25 9.14 -0.25
N LEU A 156 -2.72 8.88 0.95
CA LEU A 156 -1.75 7.82 1.22
C LEU A 156 -2.45 6.47 1.46
N ASP A 157 -1.83 5.37 1.04
CA ASP A 157 -2.33 4.02 1.31
C ASP A 157 -2.00 3.55 2.73
N ALA A 158 -0.85 3.95 3.23
CA ALA A 158 -0.40 3.70 4.59
C ALA A 158 0.31 4.96 5.11
N LEU A 159 0.22 5.18 6.40
CA LEU A 159 0.70 6.36 7.09
C LEU A 159 1.94 6.00 7.91
N HIS A 160 3.01 6.73 7.70
CA HIS A 160 4.21 6.68 8.55
C HIS A 160 4.51 8.11 9.00
N PRO A 161 4.97 8.35 10.24
CA PRO A 161 5.19 9.72 10.74
C PRO A 161 5.97 10.61 9.79
N SER A 162 7.12 10.16 9.31
CA SER A 162 7.96 10.96 8.40
C SER A 162 7.40 11.08 6.98
N LEU A 163 6.58 10.13 6.51
CA LEU A 163 5.85 10.29 5.25
C LEU A 163 4.76 11.35 5.38
N CYS A 164 4.00 11.33 6.49
CA CYS A 164 2.99 12.33 6.76
C CYS A 164 3.61 13.74 6.91
N GLU A 165 4.76 13.84 7.59
CA GLU A 165 5.54 15.08 7.68
C GLU A 165 5.93 15.59 6.28
N ALA A 166 6.51 14.74 5.44
CA ALA A 166 6.90 15.11 4.08
C ALA A 166 5.70 15.58 3.24
N VAL A 167 4.52 14.95 3.43
CA VAL A 167 3.31 15.26 2.66
C VAL A 167 2.60 16.51 3.16
N THR A 168 2.44 16.64 4.47
CA THR A 168 1.64 17.72 5.09
C THR A 168 2.46 18.96 5.46
N GLY A 169 3.75 18.81 5.69
CA GLY A 169 4.64 19.83 6.27
C GLY A 169 4.49 19.97 7.80
N ASP A 170 3.78 19.08 8.45
CA ASP A 170 3.60 19.07 9.92
C ASP A 170 4.79 18.37 10.59
N GLU A 171 5.69 19.13 11.22
CA GLU A 171 6.86 18.59 11.93
C GLU A 171 6.47 17.71 13.13
N ASP A 172 5.27 17.89 13.68
CA ASP A 172 4.71 17.11 14.79
C ASP A 172 3.86 15.91 14.31
N SER A 173 4.00 15.47 13.06
CA SER A 173 3.20 14.38 12.47
C SER A 173 3.15 13.12 13.32
N ALA A 174 4.24 12.74 14.00
CA ALA A 174 4.28 11.58 14.89
C ALA A 174 3.30 11.75 16.06
N LEU A 175 3.31 12.91 16.71
CA LEU A 175 2.41 13.24 17.83
C LEU A 175 0.96 13.36 17.33
N THR A 176 0.76 13.99 16.18
CA THR A 176 -0.54 14.13 15.51
C THR A 176 -1.15 12.76 15.20
N LEU A 177 -0.38 11.81 14.64
CA LEU A 177 -0.83 10.44 14.38
C LEU A 177 -1.14 9.67 15.66
N GLN A 178 -0.30 9.77 16.69
CA GLN A 178 -0.55 9.15 17.99
C GLN A 178 -1.86 9.68 18.61
N ARG A 179 -2.06 10.97 18.55
CA ARG A 179 -3.29 11.61 19.03
C ARG A 179 -4.52 11.13 18.26
N LEU A 180 -4.47 11.10 16.93
CA LEU A 180 -5.55 10.61 16.09
C LEU A 180 -5.87 9.13 16.31
N LEU A 181 -4.85 8.28 16.50
CA LEU A 181 -5.01 6.87 16.82
C LEU A 181 -5.78 6.67 18.14
N VAL A 182 -5.62 7.60 19.07
CA VAL A 182 -6.19 7.61 20.40
C VAL A 182 -7.59 8.24 20.41
N GLU A 183 -7.77 9.37 19.74
CA GLU A 183 -9.02 10.15 19.78
C GLU A 183 -10.08 9.66 18.76
N THR A 184 -9.68 8.84 17.76
CA THR A 184 -10.60 8.44 16.68
C THR A 184 -10.53 6.94 16.38
N PRO A 185 -11.64 6.34 15.92
CA PRO A 185 -11.61 4.97 15.38
C PRO A 185 -11.19 4.92 13.90
N LEU A 186 -10.74 6.05 13.34
CA LEU A 186 -10.44 6.18 11.90
C LEU A 186 -9.09 5.59 11.52
N LEU A 187 -8.18 5.46 12.50
CA LEU A 187 -6.84 4.91 12.32
C LEU A 187 -6.68 3.55 13.00
N THR A 188 -5.91 2.68 12.39
CA THR A 188 -5.51 1.39 12.95
C THR A 188 -4.01 1.19 12.77
N ALA A 189 -3.37 0.59 13.79
CA ALA A 189 -1.99 0.14 13.67
C ALA A 189 -1.90 -1.07 12.74
N THR A 190 -0.83 -1.17 11.98
CA THR A 190 -0.51 -2.36 11.18
C THR A 190 0.45 -3.27 11.96
N GLU A 191 0.64 -4.49 11.48
CA GLU A 191 1.63 -5.42 12.06
C GLU A 191 3.08 -4.99 11.79
N GLU A 192 3.29 -4.06 10.89
CA GLU A 192 4.59 -3.57 10.40
C GLU A 192 5.11 -2.37 11.22
N GLY A 193 5.06 -2.44 12.53
CA GLY A 193 5.73 -1.48 13.42
C GLY A 193 5.09 -0.08 13.45
N GLU A 194 5.76 0.94 12.89
CA GLU A 194 5.32 2.34 12.96
C GLU A 194 4.28 2.73 11.89
N TRP A 195 3.90 1.79 11.02
CA TRP A 195 2.90 2.04 10.00
C TRP A 195 1.49 2.01 10.56
N LEU A 196 0.69 2.98 10.15
CA LEU A 196 -0.73 3.09 10.43
C LEU A 196 -1.51 3.06 9.12
N ARG A 197 -2.80 2.77 9.19
CA ARG A 197 -3.70 2.92 8.05
C ARG A 197 -5.02 3.55 8.45
N LEU A 198 -5.61 4.27 7.54
CA LEU A 198 -6.99 4.72 7.67
C LEU A 198 -7.94 3.54 7.47
N HIS A 199 -9.02 3.52 8.24
CA HIS A 199 -10.13 2.60 7.98
C HIS A 199 -10.64 2.81 6.54
N PRO A 200 -10.89 1.76 5.74
CA PRO A 200 -11.23 1.90 4.32
C PRO A 200 -12.35 2.91 4.04
N LEU A 201 -13.47 2.82 4.78
CA LEU A 201 -14.59 3.76 4.62
C LEU A 201 -14.20 5.20 4.96
N ALA A 202 -13.40 5.41 6.00
CA ALA A 202 -12.93 6.74 6.38
C ALA A 202 -12.00 7.32 5.30
N ARG A 203 -11.13 6.47 4.73
CA ARG A 203 -10.23 6.86 3.66
C ARG A 203 -10.99 7.31 2.42
N GLU A 204 -11.97 6.52 1.98
CA GLU A 204 -12.79 6.88 0.82
C GLU A 204 -13.57 8.17 1.04
N TYR A 205 -14.16 8.35 2.23
CA TYR A 205 -14.84 9.59 2.60
C TYR A 205 -13.88 10.79 2.58
N LEU A 206 -12.71 10.67 3.22
CA LEU A 206 -11.72 11.74 3.29
C LEU A 206 -11.11 12.06 1.91
N ARG A 207 -10.93 11.05 1.04
CA ARG A 207 -10.49 11.25 -0.34
C ARG A 207 -11.52 12.04 -1.15
N ALA A 208 -12.79 11.65 -1.08
CA ALA A 208 -13.86 12.39 -1.75
C ALA A 208 -13.91 13.85 -1.26
N ARG A 209 -13.78 14.06 0.04
CA ARG A 209 -13.72 15.40 0.63
C ARG A 209 -12.47 16.20 0.20
N ALA A 210 -11.31 15.54 0.10
CA ALA A 210 -10.09 16.15 -0.41
C ALA A 210 -10.22 16.53 -1.91
N GLU A 211 -10.97 15.77 -2.71
CA GLU A 211 -11.29 16.14 -4.10
C GLU A 211 -12.15 17.38 -4.19
N ASP A 212 -13.10 17.57 -3.26
CA ASP A 212 -14.02 18.69 -3.23
C ASP A 212 -13.36 19.97 -2.62
N GLU A 213 -12.57 19.82 -1.57
CA GLU A 213 -12.05 20.96 -0.78
C GLU A 213 -10.63 21.39 -1.18
N LEU A 214 -9.78 20.47 -1.68
CA LEU A 214 -8.42 20.81 -2.09
C LEU A 214 -8.35 21.09 -3.59
N SER A 215 -7.67 22.17 -3.97
CA SER A 215 -7.41 22.42 -5.38
C SER A 215 -6.55 21.32 -6.00
N GLU A 216 -6.68 21.11 -7.31
CA GLU A 216 -5.87 20.13 -8.05
C GLU A 216 -4.37 20.36 -7.85
N SER A 217 -3.93 21.62 -7.83
CA SER A 217 -2.53 21.98 -7.59
C SER A 217 -2.04 21.53 -6.21
N VAL A 218 -2.87 21.65 -5.17
CA VAL A 218 -2.52 21.17 -3.81
C VAL A 218 -2.45 19.66 -3.81
N ARG A 219 -3.45 18.95 -4.36
CA ARG A 219 -3.42 17.48 -4.44
C ARG A 219 -2.20 16.95 -5.19
N ASN A 220 -1.88 17.57 -6.33
CA ASN A 220 -0.68 17.20 -7.10
C ASN A 220 0.59 17.40 -6.28
N GLN A 221 0.70 18.49 -5.52
CA GLN A 221 1.87 18.72 -4.65
C GLN A 221 1.97 17.68 -3.54
N LEU A 222 0.85 17.27 -2.91
CA LEU A 222 0.84 16.19 -1.91
C LEU A 222 1.32 14.87 -2.52
N HIS A 223 0.87 14.54 -3.73
CA HIS A 223 1.33 13.34 -4.45
C HIS A 223 2.82 13.43 -4.81
N ILE A 224 3.33 14.59 -5.24
CA ILE A 224 4.75 14.81 -5.52
C ILE A 224 5.59 14.58 -4.25
N ASN A 225 5.18 15.14 -3.13
CA ASN A 225 5.87 14.99 -1.87
C ASN A 225 5.88 13.51 -1.41
N ALA A 226 4.74 12.82 -1.54
CA ALA A 226 4.62 11.40 -1.21
C ALA A 226 5.53 10.55 -2.09
N TRP A 227 5.53 10.76 -3.39
CA TRP A 227 6.39 10.06 -4.33
C TRP A 227 7.86 10.21 -3.98
N HIS A 228 8.37 11.43 -3.79
CA HIS A 228 9.78 11.65 -3.46
C HIS A 228 10.20 10.96 -2.16
N TRP A 229 9.35 11.01 -1.13
CA TRP A 229 9.64 10.32 0.11
C TRP A 229 9.66 8.81 -0.08
N LEU A 230 8.65 8.23 -0.75
CA LEU A 230 8.52 6.80 -0.99
C LEU A 230 9.70 6.24 -1.81
N ASP A 231 10.11 6.95 -2.86
CA ASP A 231 11.26 6.57 -3.69
C ASP A 231 12.55 6.54 -2.87
N SER A 232 12.83 7.60 -2.11
CA SER A 232 14.03 7.70 -1.27
C SER A 232 14.06 6.68 -0.12
N HIS A 233 12.93 6.08 0.24
CA HIS A 233 12.82 5.07 1.29
C HIS A 233 12.61 3.63 0.77
N GLY A 234 12.77 3.40 -0.53
CA GLY A 234 12.76 2.06 -1.11
C GLY A 234 11.36 1.48 -1.37
N PHE A 235 10.36 2.34 -1.62
CA PHE A 235 9.00 1.95 -2.00
C PHE A 235 8.65 2.37 -3.44
N PRO A 236 9.40 1.91 -4.48
CA PRO A 236 9.29 2.43 -5.83
C PRO A 236 7.90 2.19 -6.46
N GLU A 237 7.22 1.09 -6.14
CA GLU A 237 5.88 0.80 -6.67
C GLU A 237 4.83 1.81 -6.15
N ARG A 238 4.87 2.11 -4.85
CA ARG A 238 4.01 3.13 -4.25
C ARG A 238 4.38 4.54 -4.76
N ALA A 239 5.67 4.81 -4.92
CA ALA A 239 6.16 6.05 -5.50
C ALA A 239 5.62 6.26 -6.92
N ALA A 240 5.66 5.23 -7.78
CA ALA A 240 5.13 5.29 -9.13
C ALA A 240 3.62 5.59 -9.17
N GLN A 241 2.83 5.02 -8.26
CA GLN A 241 1.40 5.31 -8.17
C GLN A 241 1.15 6.79 -7.85
N HIS A 242 1.91 7.36 -6.91
CA HIS A 242 1.80 8.77 -6.57
C HIS A 242 2.32 9.69 -7.69
N ALA A 243 3.39 9.32 -8.38
CA ALA A 243 3.87 10.06 -9.54
C ALA A 243 2.81 10.09 -10.67
N LEU A 244 2.13 8.96 -10.93
CA LEU A 244 1.01 8.92 -11.89
C LEU A 244 -0.16 9.81 -11.46
N ALA A 245 -0.53 9.78 -10.18
CA ALA A 245 -1.61 10.60 -9.64
C ALA A 245 -1.29 12.10 -9.71
N ALA A 246 -0.01 12.47 -9.65
CA ALA A 246 0.47 13.85 -9.85
C ALA A 246 0.62 14.25 -11.33
N GLY A 247 0.27 13.37 -12.29
CA GLY A 247 0.45 13.61 -13.71
C GLY A 247 1.90 13.46 -14.20
N GLN A 248 2.82 13.01 -13.35
CA GLN A 248 4.26 12.82 -13.64
C GLN A 248 4.49 11.43 -14.25
N ARG A 249 3.92 11.23 -15.45
CA ARG A 249 3.89 9.91 -16.10
C ARG A 249 5.29 9.38 -16.45
N ARG A 250 6.19 10.25 -16.86
CA ARG A 250 7.56 9.86 -17.24
C ARG A 250 8.34 9.35 -16.03
N GLU A 251 8.23 10.04 -14.92
CA GLU A 251 8.86 9.68 -13.64
C GLU A 251 8.29 8.38 -13.11
N ALA A 252 6.99 8.19 -13.18
CA ALA A 252 6.33 6.95 -12.79
C ALA A 252 6.83 5.75 -13.60
N LEU A 253 6.98 5.91 -14.92
CA LEU A 253 7.53 4.86 -15.79
C LEU A 253 8.98 4.56 -15.47
N SER A 254 9.77 5.56 -15.10
CA SER A 254 11.16 5.35 -14.69
C SER A 254 11.27 4.55 -13.39
N LEU A 255 10.38 4.81 -12.41
CA LEU A 255 10.30 4.05 -11.17
C LEU A 255 9.88 2.59 -11.43
N VAL A 256 8.86 2.39 -12.26
CA VAL A 256 8.42 1.04 -12.67
C VAL A 256 9.54 0.31 -13.39
N ALA A 257 10.26 0.97 -14.29
CA ALA A 257 11.38 0.38 -15.01
C ALA A 257 12.51 -0.09 -14.08
N GLY A 258 12.79 0.65 -13.00
CA GLY A 258 13.72 0.23 -11.95
C GLY A 258 13.28 -1.08 -11.28
N SER A 259 12.04 -1.13 -10.81
CA SER A 259 11.47 -2.35 -10.21
C SER A 259 11.45 -3.54 -11.16
N LEU A 260 11.11 -3.31 -12.44
CA LEU A 260 11.11 -4.36 -13.46
C LEU A 260 12.54 -4.86 -13.76
N SER A 261 13.54 -3.99 -13.71
CA SER A 261 14.95 -4.39 -13.85
C SER A 261 15.37 -5.32 -12.72
N ASP A 262 15.00 -5.00 -11.48
CA ASP A 262 15.29 -5.83 -10.32
C ASP A 262 14.59 -7.21 -10.40
N GLU A 263 13.34 -7.25 -10.84
CA GLU A 263 12.60 -8.51 -11.06
C GLU A 263 13.21 -9.34 -12.20
N PHE A 264 13.64 -8.68 -13.27
CA PHE A 264 14.35 -9.33 -14.35
C PHE A 264 15.66 -9.96 -13.87
N ASP A 265 16.41 -9.24 -13.04
CA ASP A 265 17.68 -9.68 -12.47
C ASP A 265 17.54 -10.87 -11.51
N ARG A 266 16.36 -10.98 -10.84
CA ARG A 266 15.99 -12.15 -10.04
C ARG A 266 15.51 -13.35 -10.86
N GLY A 267 15.38 -13.19 -12.18
CA GLY A 267 14.93 -14.24 -13.09
C GLY A 267 13.41 -14.35 -13.24
N HIS A 268 12.63 -13.42 -12.72
CA HIS A 268 11.15 -13.40 -12.82
C HIS A 268 10.66 -12.86 -14.18
N VAL A 269 11.24 -13.37 -15.27
CA VAL A 269 10.99 -12.89 -16.64
C VAL A 269 9.50 -12.94 -17.02
N GLY A 270 8.74 -13.94 -16.54
CA GLY A 270 7.30 -14.05 -16.81
C GLY A 270 6.53 -12.85 -16.30
N THR A 271 6.76 -12.47 -15.05
CA THR A 271 6.16 -11.29 -14.40
C THR A 271 6.50 -10.01 -15.16
N VAL A 272 7.77 -9.85 -15.54
CA VAL A 272 8.21 -8.66 -16.30
C VAL A 272 7.49 -8.55 -17.64
N VAL A 273 7.33 -9.67 -18.36
CA VAL A 273 6.62 -9.70 -19.66
C VAL A 273 5.15 -9.31 -19.49
N GLU A 274 4.48 -9.81 -18.45
CA GLU A 274 3.09 -9.45 -18.16
C GLU A 274 2.92 -7.95 -17.85
N TRP A 275 3.87 -7.36 -17.15
CA TRP A 275 3.86 -5.94 -16.87
C TRP A 275 4.11 -5.10 -18.12
N LEU A 276 5.12 -5.45 -18.92
CA LEU A 276 5.43 -4.74 -20.17
C LEU A 276 4.25 -4.78 -21.16
N ALA A 277 3.47 -5.87 -21.19
CA ALA A 277 2.30 -5.98 -22.03
C ALA A 277 1.19 -4.95 -21.71
N ARG A 278 1.24 -4.32 -20.53
CA ARG A 278 0.28 -3.29 -20.09
C ARG A 278 0.77 -1.86 -20.39
N ILE A 279 2.03 -1.70 -20.77
CA ILE A 279 2.62 -0.39 -21.09
C ILE A 279 2.47 -0.16 -22.59
N PRO A 280 1.94 0.98 -23.04
CA PRO A 280 1.86 1.31 -24.46
C PRO A 280 3.25 1.29 -25.12
N PRO A 281 3.38 0.75 -26.35
CA PRO A 281 4.66 0.64 -27.04
C PRO A 281 5.41 1.97 -27.19
N GLU A 282 4.69 3.07 -27.44
CA GLU A 282 5.25 4.41 -27.54
C GLU A 282 5.94 4.86 -26.25
N GLU A 283 5.39 4.50 -25.09
CA GLU A 283 5.98 4.84 -23.81
C GLU A 283 7.22 4.00 -23.49
N ILE A 284 7.27 2.76 -23.97
CA ILE A 284 8.47 1.93 -23.91
C ILE A 284 9.58 2.55 -24.75
N GLN A 285 9.27 3.02 -25.96
CA GLN A 285 10.25 3.63 -26.87
C GLN A 285 10.84 4.93 -26.32
N ASP A 286 10.06 5.70 -25.56
CA ASP A 286 10.50 6.95 -24.93
C ASP A 286 11.25 6.73 -23.59
N ASN A 287 11.30 5.48 -23.09
CA ASN A 287 11.90 5.13 -21.81
C ASN A 287 13.09 4.16 -21.99
N LEU A 288 14.29 4.69 -21.89
CA LEU A 288 15.53 3.93 -22.13
C LEU A 288 15.69 2.71 -21.19
N PRO A 289 15.44 2.77 -19.89
CA PRO A 289 15.41 1.61 -19.01
C PRO A 289 14.44 0.52 -19.44
N LEU A 290 13.22 0.86 -19.89
CA LEU A 290 12.26 -0.13 -20.39
C LEU A 290 12.71 -0.77 -21.69
N ARG A 291 13.27 0.02 -22.63
CA ARG A 291 13.87 -0.48 -23.88
C ARG A 291 14.97 -1.51 -23.58
N ARG A 292 15.83 -1.24 -22.61
CA ARG A 292 16.87 -2.16 -22.15
C ARG A 292 16.31 -3.50 -21.67
N ILE A 293 15.21 -3.50 -20.91
CA ILE A 293 14.55 -4.73 -20.45
C ILE A 293 13.95 -5.50 -21.63
N VAL A 294 13.26 -4.80 -22.54
CA VAL A 294 12.68 -5.41 -23.76
C VAL A 294 13.78 -6.07 -24.61
N MET A 295 14.89 -5.38 -24.83
CA MET A 295 16.06 -5.91 -25.52
C MET A 295 16.53 -7.26 -24.96
N TRP A 296 16.69 -7.36 -23.63
CA TRP A 296 17.11 -8.61 -23.00
C TRP A 296 16.04 -9.71 -23.08
N ILE A 297 14.75 -9.36 -23.01
CA ILE A 297 13.66 -10.32 -23.19
C ILE A 297 13.64 -10.85 -24.64
N GLU A 298 13.84 -10.00 -25.63
CA GLU A 298 13.98 -10.41 -27.03
C GLU A 298 15.15 -11.38 -27.21
N ALA A 299 16.31 -11.07 -26.63
CA ALA A 299 17.49 -11.92 -26.70
C ALA A 299 17.27 -13.30 -26.09
N LEU A 300 16.61 -13.38 -24.93
CA LEU A 300 16.26 -14.65 -24.25
C LEU A 300 15.23 -15.48 -25.01
N ARG A 301 14.37 -14.84 -25.80
CA ARG A 301 13.30 -15.48 -26.55
C ARG A 301 13.61 -15.73 -28.01
N TYR A 302 14.78 -15.28 -28.45
CA TYR A 302 15.19 -15.38 -29.83
C TYR A 302 15.19 -16.82 -30.34
N ARG A 303 14.74 -16.99 -31.59
CA ARG A 303 14.81 -18.25 -32.33
C ARG A 303 15.39 -17.98 -33.72
N PRO A 304 16.10 -18.94 -34.32
CA PRO A 304 16.69 -18.75 -35.66
C PRO A 304 15.64 -18.26 -36.67
N GLY A 305 15.95 -17.15 -37.32
CA GLY A 305 15.05 -16.48 -38.28
C GLY A 305 14.05 -15.49 -37.68
N GLY A 306 14.10 -15.26 -36.34
CA GLY A 306 13.35 -14.20 -35.69
C GLY A 306 14.05 -12.85 -35.81
N ASP A 307 13.36 -11.79 -35.39
CA ASP A 307 13.87 -10.43 -35.33
C ASP A 307 14.23 -10.04 -33.89
N LEU A 308 15.20 -9.13 -33.76
CA LEU A 308 15.66 -8.52 -32.51
C LEU A 308 15.62 -7.00 -32.65
N PRO A 309 14.43 -6.39 -32.84
CA PRO A 309 14.30 -5.00 -33.23
C PRO A 309 14.88 -4.05 -32.17
N GLU A 310 14.66 -4.30 -30.89
CA GLU A 310 15.13 -3.43 -29.85
C GLU A 310 16.64 -3.55 -29.63
N ALA A 311 17.19 -4.76 -29.68
CA ALA A 311 18.61 -4.99 -29.55
C ALA A 311 19.39 -4.34 -30.73
N ASN A 312 18.89 -4.47 -31.97
CA ASN A 312 19.46 -3.79 -33.13
C ASN A 312 19.34 -2.27 -33.00
N SER A 313 18.16 -1.77 -32.60
CA SER A 313 17.95 -0.34 -32.44
C SER A 313 18.91 0.29 -31.43
N LEU A 314 19.14 -0.34 -30.28
CA LEU A 314 20.06 0.16 -29.27
C LEU A 314 21.53 0.02 -29.66
N ALA A 315 21.89 -1.05 -30.36
CA ALA A 315 23.24 -1.25 -30.86
C ALA A 315 23.65 -0.19 -31.89
N ASP A 316 22.72 0.28 -32.71
CA ASP A 316 22.98 1.23 -33.82
C ASP A 316 22.66 2.69 -33.47
N ASP A 317 22.04 2.98 -32.30
CA ASP A 317 21.61 4.32 -31.93
C ASP A 317 22.80 5.22 -31.53
N PRO A 318 23.11 6.28 -32.29
CA PRO A 318 24.18 7.18 -31.96
C PRO A 318 23.91 8.09 -30.74
N ASN A 319 22.67 8.18 -30.29
CA ASN A 319 22.26 9.04 -29.18
C ASN A 319 22.35 8.34 -27.81
N VAL A 320 22.55 7.02 -27.78
CA VAL A 320 22.81 6.29 -26.54
C VAL A 320 24.28 6.25 -26.22
N ASP A 321 24.64 6.11 -24.95
CA ASP A 321 26.02 6.01 -24.53
C ASP A 321 26.70 4.70 -25.03
N ASP A 322 28.03 4.66 -25.03
CA ASP A 322 28.78 3.51 -25.48
C ASP A 322 28.53 2.25 -24.65
N SER A 323 28.18 2.40 -23.38
CA SER A 323 27.87 1.28 -22.47
C SER A 323 26.58 0.58 -22.89
N LEU A 324 25.50 1.33 -23.10
CA LEU A 324 24.20 0.78 -23.51
C LEU A 324 24.24 0.24 -24.95
N ARG A 325 25.00 0.91 -25.85
CA ARG A 325 25.24 0.39 -27.20
C ARG A 325 25.98 -0.94 -27.14
N GLY A 326 26.98 -1.04 -26.26
CA GLY A 326 27.70 -2.29 -25.99
C GLY A 326 26.79 -3.39 -25.45
N GLU A 327 25.83 -3.05 -24.58
CA GLU A 327 24.82 -4.00 -24.11
C GLU A 327 23.90 -4.48 -25.24
N GLY A 328 23.53 -3.61 -26.18
CA GLY A 328 22.75 -3.99 -27.38
C GLY A 328 23.50 -5.03 -28.24
N VAL A 329 24.76 -4.79 -28.52
CA VAL A 329 25.61 -5.75 -29.25
C VAL A 329 25.76 -7.06 -28.46
N LEU A 330 25.91 -6.99 -27.13
CA LEU A 330 26.02 -8.17 -26.29
C LEU A 330 24.71 -8.98 -26.25
N ALA A 331 23.57 -8.33 -26.23
CA ALA A 331 22.27 -8.99 -26.29
C ALA A 331 22.09 -9.74 -27.62
N LEU A 332 22.49 -9.15 -28.73
CA LEU A 332 22.54 -9.83 -30.03
C LEU A 332 23.47 -11.06 -29.98
N ALA A 333 24.68 -10.91 -29.47
CA ALA A 333 25.62 -12.02 -29.33
C ALA A 333 25.05 -13.17 -28.48
N CYS A 334 24.43 -12.86 -27.34
CA CYS A 334 23.77 -13.85 -26.49
C CYS A 334 22.57 -14.54 -27.19
N ALA A 335 21.75 -13.80 -27.91
CA ALA A 335 20.60 -14.34 -28.65
C ALA A 335 21.07 -15.40 -29.68
N PHE A 336 22.10 -15.07 -30.44
CA PHE A 336 22.68 -15.99 -31.43
C PHE A 336 23.36 -17.22 -30.79
N ALA A 337 24.07 -17.04 -29.67
CA ALA A 337 24.67 -18.16 -28.94
C ALA A 337 23.63 -19.12 -28.40
N PHE A 338 22.56 -18.61 -27.78
CA PHE A 338 21.45 -19.43 -27.26
C PHE A 338 20.65 -20.14 -28.39
N ALA A 339 20.71 -19.63 -29.61
CA ALA A 339 20.14 -20.26 -30.80
C ALA A 339 21.12 -21.22 -31.51
N ASP A 340 22.24 -21.58 -30.89
CA ASP A 340 23.31 -22.43 -31.44
C ASP A 340 23.99 -21.86 -32.74
N GLN A 341 23.95 -20.55 -32.88
CA GLN A 341 24.54 -19.82 -34.01
C GLN A 341 25.89 -19.17 -33.61
N ILE A 342 26.83 -19.98 -33.18
CA ILE A 342 28.07 -19.57 -32.50
C ILE A 342 28.94 -18.62 -33.37
N ASP A 343 29.04 -18.84 -34.68
CA ASP A 343 29.81 -17.99 -35.57
C ASP A 343 29.25 -16.56 -35.63
N GLN A 344 27.92 -16.42 -35.64
CA GLN A 344 27.26 -15.09 -35.62
C GLN A 344 27.45 -14.42 -34.27
N SER A 345 27.32 -15.16 -33.16
CA SER A 345 27.63 -14.65 -31.83
C SER A 345 29.06 -14.08 -31.74
N ARG A 346 30.05 -14.81 -32.24
CA ARG A 346 31.44 -14.35 -32.26
C ARG A 346 31.66 -13.11 -33.15
N GLN A 347 30.93 -13.00 -34.25
CA GLN A 347 31.00 -11.81 -35.09
C GLN A 347 30.55 -10.55 -34.28
N PHE A 348 29.45 -10.65 -33.50
CA PHE A 348 29.01 -9.55 -32.69
C PHE A 348 29.97 -9.24 -31.54
N THR A 349 30.49 -10.25 -30.82
CA THR A 349 31.48 -10.00 -29.75
C THR A 349 32.75 -9.32 -30.25
N SER A 350 33.17 -9.56 -31.50
CA SER A 350 34.34 -8.91 -32.11
C SER A 350 34.13 -7.42 -32.37
N THR A 351 32.90 -6.94 -32.44
CA THR A 351 32.55 -5.53 -32.71
C THR A 351 32.20 -4.75 -31.43
N LEU A 352 32.25 -5.41 -30.26
CA LEU A 352 31.86 -4.80 -28.99
C LEU A 352 32.72 -3.57 -28.68
N PRO A 353 32.09 -2.42 -28.33
CA PRO A 353 32.79 -1.29 -27.73
C PRO A 353 33.47 -1.70 -26.43
N ARG A 354 34.45 -0.90 -25.98
CA ARG A 354 35.07 -1.15 -24.67
C ARG A 354 34.05 -1.05 -23.56
N LEU A 355 33.76 -2.19 -22.94
CA LEU A 355 32.92 -2.24 -21.75
C LEU A 355 33.73 -1.90 -20.49
N ASP A 356 33.09 -1.24 -19.53
CA ASP A 356 33.73 -0.94 -18.25
C ASP A 356 34.14 -2.23 -17.51
N ALA A 357 35.32 -2.19 -16.89
CA ALA A 357 35.97 -3.37 -16.31
C ALA A 357 35.12 -4.08 -15.26
N ASP A 358 34.35 -3.34 -14.49
CA ASP A 358 33.50 -3.87 -13.39
C ASP A 358 32.05 -4.01 -13.79
N SER A 359 31.67 -3.77 -15.04
CA SER A 359 30.30 -3.84 -15.49
C SER A 359 29.75 -5.27 -15.52
N ARG A 360 28.44 -5.41 -15.30
CA ARG A 360 27.72 -6.69 -15.49
C ARG A 360 27.88 -7.20 -16.92
N ALA A 361 27.84 -6.30 -17.91
CA ALA A 361 28.00 -6.62 -19.30
C ALA A 361 29.35 -7.31 -19.59
N ARG A 362 30.43 -6.90 -18.92
CA ARG A 362 31.74 -7.53 -19.08
C ARG A 362 31.81 -8.93 -18.49
N ARG A 363 31.15 -9.17 -17.35
CA ARG A 363 31.07 -10.53 -16.78
C ARG A 363 30.27 -11.46 -17.70
N LEU A 364 29.15 -10.96 -18.21
CA LEU A 364 28.32 -11.72 -19.15
C LEU A 364 29.03 -12.02 -20.45
N LEU A 365 29.87 -11.08 -20.93
CA LEU A 365 30.75 -11.31 -22.12
C LEU A 365 31.73 -12.45 -21.86
N ALA A 366 32.38 -12.47 -20.71
CA ALA A 366 33.34 -13.53 -20.37
C ALA A 366 32.66 -14.90 -20.29
N ASP A 367 31.47 -14.96 -19.72
CA ASP A 367 30.64 -16.18 -19.65
C ASP A 367 30.24 -16.64 -21.07
N LEU A 368 29.87 -15.71 -21.94
CA LEU A 368 29.47 -15.97 -23.32
C LEU A 368 30.69 -16.46 -24.16
N GLU A 369 31.85 -15.84 -24.03
CA GLU A 369 33.06 -16.28 -24.69
C GLU A 369 33.43 -17.70 -24.26
N MET A 370 33.39 -17.99 -22.96
CA MET A 370 33.65 -19.34 -22.45
C MET A 370 32.62 -20.36 -23.00
N TYR A 371 31.34 -19.99 -23.08
CA TYR A 371 30.33 -20.85 -23.70
C TYR A 371 30.59 -21.14 -25.16
N CYS A 372 30.93 -20.11 -25.95
CA CYS A 372 31.27 -20.25 -27.36
C CYS A 372 32.50 -21.11 -27.56
N ASP A 373 33.53 -21.02 -26.71
CA ASP A 373 34.75 -21.84 -26.78
C ASP A 373 34.44 -23.31 -26.45
N MET A 374 33.60 -23.57 -25.44
CA MET A 374 33.14 -24.93 -25.13
C MET A 374 32.38 -25.57 -26.28
N CYS A 375 31.51 -24.82 -26.95
CA CYS A 375 30.72 -25.31 -28.10
C CYS A 375 31.56 -25.63 -29.32
N THR A 376 32.67 -24.90 -29.52
CA THR A 376 33.58 -25.10 -30.69
C THR A 376 34.77 -26.00 -30.40
N GLY A 377 34.95 -26.48 -29.15
CA GLY A 377 36.06 -27.32 -28.74
C GLY A 377 37.43 -26.56 -28.70
N ALA A 378 37.40 -25.23 -28.64
CA ALA A 378 38.56 -24.41 -28.39
C ALA A 378 38.81 -24.38 -26.87
N THR A 379 39.76 -25.22 -26.39
CA THR A 379 40.20 -25.22 -24.99
C THR A 379 41.46 -24.37 -24.82
#